data_9775d1020b6f901ced70721d960135d3
#
_entry.id   9775d1020b6f901ced70721d960135d3
#
_cell.length_a   1.000
_cell.length_b   1.000
_cell.length_c   1.000
_cell.angle_alpha   90.00
_cell.angle_beta   90.00
_cell.angle_gamma   90.00
#
_symmetry.space_group_name_H-M   'P 1'
#
loop_
_entity.id
_entity.type
_entity.pdbx_description
1 polymer ?
#
loop_
_entity_poly.entity_id
_entity_poly.type
_entity_poly.pdbx_seq_one_letter_code
_entity_poly.pdbx_strand_id
1 'polypeptide(L)'
;LLYFIPGSVWFLMIVRLLNGIVTAIATTATGTIAAYVTPPTRKSEGISLFSLSLVLGTAIGPFFGMLLMSSFSIQILFMICVILGVLSGLLSLFIKIDFKTVASKNDTSNRKAFSLGNFIAKEAIPVAIVMMLIGVTYAAILTYLQAFAVERNLVTAASYFFIFYAVASLVTRPIAGRLMDDKNENVVVYPAFIFLIISFAMLMFSFDGWVLLIAGIALGIGYGNLSSSMQAIAIKVSPSTKYGLATSTYFIGLDIGIGFGPSFLGLFTHMITYSQLYGIMAILGIITLFIYFVVHGRNVKHQ
;
A
#
# COMPACT_ATOMS: atom_id res chain seq x y z
N LEU A 1 -18.65 -14.57 -5.79
CA LEU A 1 -19.63 -15.68 -5.98
C LEU A 1 -19.03 -17.04 -5.61
N LEU A 2 -17.79 -17.36 -6.00
CA LEU A 2 -17.17 -18.68 -5.71
C LEU A 2 -17.09 -19.01 -4.20
N TYR A 3 -17.04 -18.02 -3.32
CA TYR A 3 -17.05 -18.23 -1.87
C TYR A 3 -18.35 -18.76 -1.29
N PHE A 4 -19.45 -18.78 -2.07
CA PHE A 4 -20.73 -19.37 -1.67
C PHE A 4 -20.77 -20.89 -1.89
N ILE A 5 -19.79 -21.44 -2.63
CA ILE A 5 -19.72 -22.86 -2.93
C ILE A 5 -18.94 -23.54 -1.79
N PRO A 6 -19.56 -24.48 -1.03
CA PRO A 6 -18.83 -25.27 -0.04
C PRO A 6 -17.77 -26.10 -0.76
N GLY A 7 -16.54 -25.97 -0.34
CA GLY A 7 -15.41 -26.63 -0.98
C GLY A 7 -14.31 -27.02 -0.01
N SER A 8 -13.37 -27.83 -0.50
CA SER A 8 -12.17 -28.20 0.24
C SER A 8 -11.23 -27.02 0.44
N VAL A 9 -10.27 -27.13 1.35
CA VAL A 9 -9.22 -26.11 1.56
C VAL A 9 -8.50 -25.77 0.25
N TRP A 10 -8.23 -26.76 -0.58
CA TRP A 10 -7.61 -26.57 -1.90
C TRP A 10 -8.46 -25.71 -2.84
N PHE A 11 -9.78 -25.92 -2.85
CA PHE A 11 -10.71 -25.09 -3.61
C PHE A 11 -10.66 -23.64 -3.14
N LEU A 12 -10.67 -23.39 -1.83
CA LEU A 12 -10.56 -22.04 -1.27
C LEU A 12 -9.23 -21.38 -1.62
N MET A 13 -8.12 -22.13 -1.66
CA MET A 13 -6.81 -21.60 -2.09
C MET A 13 -6.84 -21.15 -3.56
N ILE A 14 -7.47 -21.94 -4.44
CA ILE A 14 -7.65 -21.57 -5.86
C ILE A 14 -8.52 -20.32 -5.98
N VAL A 15 -9.63 -20.24 -5.23
CA VAL A 15 -10.50 -19.04 -5.23
C VAL A 15 -9.74 -17.81 -4.73
N ARG A 16 -8.88 -17.94 -3.72
CA ARG A 16 -7.99 -16.88 -3.23
C ARG A 16 -7.00 -16.44 -4.28
N LEU A 17 -6.38 -17.36 -4.99
CA LEU A 17 -5.44 -17.06 -6.08
C LEU A 17 -6.14 -16.27 -7.20
N LEU A 18 -7.31 -16.72 -7.65
CA LEU A 18 -8.11 -16.02 -8.66
C LEU A 18 -8.52 -14.62 -8.19
N ASN A 19 -8.94 -14.48 -6.94
CA ASN A 19 -9.26 -13.18 -6.35
C ASN A 19 -8.03 -12.25 -6.37
N GLY A 20 -6.86 -12.76 -5.99
CA GLY A 20 -5.60 -11.99 -6.03
C GLY A 20 -5.28 -11.50 -7.45
N ILE A 21 -5.40 -12.36 -8.47
CA ILE A 21 -5.16 -11.98 -9.87
C ILE A 21 -6.11 -10.86 -10.30
N VAL A 22 -7.42 -11.00 -10.03
CA VAL A 22 -8.42 -9.99 -10.40
C VAL A 22 -8.17 -8.67 -9.67
N THR A 23 -7.84 -8.75 -8.38
CA THR A 23 -7.52 -7.56 -7.57
C THR A 23 -6.28 -6.85 -8.10
N ALA A 24 -5.21 -7.58 -8.45
CA ALA A 24 -4.00 -7.00 -9.01
C ALA A 24 -4.26 -6.28 -10.35
N ILE A 25 -5.08 -6.87 -11.23
CA ILE A 25 -5.50 -6.24 -12.48
C ILE A 25 -6.28 -4.95 -12.19
N ALA A 26 -7.26 -5.00 -11.28
CA ALA A 26 -8.12 -3.86 -10.96
C ALA A 26 -7.31 -2.71 -10.32
N THR A 27 -6.44 -2.99 -9.36
CA THR A 27 -5.61 -1.97 -8.68
C THR A 27 -4.60 -1.34 -9.62
N THR A 28 -3.96 -2.14 -10.48
CA THR A 28 -3.03 -1.62 -11.50
C THR A 28 -3.77 -0.75 -12.52
N ALA A 29 -4.92 -1.20 -13.02
CA ALA A 29 -5.71 -0.45 -13.99
C ALA A 29 -6.20 0.88 -13.40
N THR A 30 -6.81 0.88 -12.21
CA THR A 30 -7.32 2.09 -11.57
C THR A 30 -6.20 3.05 -11.18
N GLY A 31 -5.06 2.55 -10.68
CA GLY A 31 -3.88 3.36 -10.41
C GLY A 31 -3.29 4.00 -11.68
N THR A 32 -3.28 3.26 -12.78
CA THR A 32 -2.85 3.76 -14.08
C THR A 32 -3.79 4.86 -14.60
N ILE A 33 -5.10 4.64 -14.49
CA ILE A 33 -6.12 5.64 -14.85
C ILE A 33 -5.92 6.91 -14.02
N ALA A 34 -5.77 6.79 -12.71
CA ALA A 34 -5.50 7.92 -11.83
C ALA A 34 -4.25 8.70 -12.27
N ALA A 35 -3.19 8.00 -12.68
CA ALA A 35 -1.99 8.63 -13.20
C ALA A 35 -2.22 9.37 -14.52
N TYR A 36 -3.06 8.87 -15.41
CA TYR A 36 -3.34 9.52 -16.69
C TYR A 36 -4.25 10.74 -16.55
N VAL A 37 -5.31 10.66 -15.76
CA VAL A 37 -6.28 11.76 -15.62
C VAL A 37 -5.74 12.92 -14.78
N THR A 38 -4.71 12.67 -13.96
CA THR A 38 -4.11 13.71 -13.11
C THR A 38 -3.16 14.60 -13.93
N PRO A 39 -3.32 15.94 -13.88
CA PRO A 39 -2.43 16.87 -14.55
C PRO A 39 -0.96 16.69 -14.12
N PRO A 40 0.03 16.92 -15.01
CA PRO A 40 1.45 16.80 -14.68
C PRO A 40 1.87 17.65 -13.48
N THR A 41 1.30 18.85 -13.33
CA THR A 41 1.59 19.81 -12.26
C THR A 41 1.06 19.40 -10.88
N ARG A 42 0.11 18.44 -10.81
CA ARG A 42 -0.50 17.96 -9.57
C ARG A 42 -0.47 16.42 -9.47
N LYS A 43 0.56 15.83 -10.04
CA LYS A 43 0.66 14.36 -10.16
C LYS A 43 0.68 13.68 -8.80
N SER A 44 1.45 14.17 -7.85
CA SER A 44 1.56 13.60 -6.51
C SER A 44 0.29 13.82 -5.70
N GLU A 45 -0.36 14.98 -5.81
CA GLU A 45 -1.65 15.27 -5.16
C GLU A 45 -2.73 14.28 -5.64
N GLY A 46 -2.88 14.11 -6.95
CA GLY A 46 -3.88 13.20 -7.52
C GLY A 46 -3.66 11.74 -7.14
N ILE A 47 -2.40 11.27 -7.16
CA ILE A 47 -2.06 9.91 -6.75
C ILE A 47 -2.27 9.72 -5.24
N SER A 48 -1.95 10.71 -4.42
CA SER A 48 -2.19 10.67 -2.98
C SER A 48 -3.69 10.59 -2.66
N LEU A 49 -4.53 11.36 -3.36
CA LEU A 49 -5.99 11.29 -3.22
C LEU A 49 -6.55 9.93 -3.69
N PHE A 50 -6.07 9.39 -4.81
CA PHE A 50 -6.44 8.05 -5.25
C PHE A 50 -6.07 7.00 -4.19
N SER A 51 -4.86 7.07 -3.66
CA SER A 51 -4.37 6.11 -2.65
C SER A 51 -5.14 6.21 -1.32
N LEU A 52 -5.83 7.33 -1.03
CA LEU A 52 -6.73 7.43 0.13
C LEU A 52 -7.86 6.41 0.08
N SER A 53 -8.39 6.10 -1.10
CA SER A 53 -9.45 5.11 -1.25
C SER A 53 -9.00 3.73 -0.77
N LEU A 54 -7.74 3.36 -1.01
CA LEU A 54 -7.16 2.10 -0.55
C LEU A 54 -7.03 2.07 0.97
N VAL A 55 -6.57 3.17 1.59
CA VAL A 55 -6.45 3.25 3.06
C VAL A 55 -7.82 3.22 3.73
N LEU A 56 -8.78 3.95 3.21
CA LEU A 56 -10.15 3.91 3.72
C LEU A 56 -10.74 2.51 3.61
N GLY A 57 -10.53 1.83 2.48
CA GLY A 57 -10.97 0.45 2.30
C GLY A 57 -10.33 -0.52 3.31
N THR A 58 -9.02 -0.39 3.55
CA THR A 58 -8.31 -1.27 4.51
C THR A 58 -8.62 -0.97 5.98
N ALA A 59 -9.05 0.25 6.31
CA ALA A 59 -9.48 0.62 7.67
C ALA A 59 -10.95 0.28 7.92
N ILE A 60 -11.82 0.65 6.98
CA ILE A 60 -13.28 0.50 7.10
C ILE A 60 -13.71 -0.95 6.88
N GLY A 61 -13.04 -1.65 5.96
CA GLY A 61 -13.38 -3.03 5.60
C GLY A 61 -13.41 -4.00 6.78
N PRO A 62 -12.34 -4.17 7.55
CA PRO A 62 -12.32 -5.02 8.74
C PRO A 62 -13.32 -4.60 9.81
N PHE A 63 -13.51 -3.30 10.02
CA PHE A 63 -14.47 -2.78 10.99
C PHE A 63 -15.90 -3.21 10.66
N PHE A 64 -16.36 -2.93 9.44
CA PHE A 64 -17.68 -3.38 9.00
C PHE A 64 -17.79 -4.90 8.89
N GLY A 65 -16.70 -5.57 8.50
CA GLY A 65 -16.63 -7.03 8.45
C GLY A 65 -16.91 -7.65 9.82
N MET A 66 -16.23 -7.19 10.87
CA MET A 66 -16.46 -7.68 12.24
C MET A 66 -17.86 -7.33 12.76
N LEU A 67 -18.32 -6.10 12.51
CA LEU A 67 -19.66 -5.65 12.92
C LEU A 67 -20.75 -6.51 12.28
N LEU A 68 -20.65 -6.79 10.99
CA LEU A 68 -21.62 -7.63 10.27
C LEU A 68 -21.56 -9.09 10.74
N MET A 69 -20.37 -9.64 10.98
CA MET A 69 -20.22 -11.02 11.45
C MET A 69 -20.74 -11.23 12.88
N SER A 70 -20.80 -10.18 13.72
CA SER A 70 -21.38 -10.29 15.06
C SER A 70 -22.91 -10.43 15.07
N SER A 71 -23.58 -9.95 14.00
CA SER A 71 -25.04 -9.86 13.94
C SER A 71 -25.65 -10.68 12.79
N PHE A 72 -24.86 -11.01 11.78
CA PHE A 72 -25.32 -11.68 10.56
C PHE A 72 -24.43 -12.86 10.18
N SER A 73 -24.95 -13.71 9.30
CA SER A 73 -24.17 -14.85 8.76
C SER A 73 -23.08 -14.37 7.79
N ILE A 74 -22.03 -15.18 7.65
CA ILE A 74 -20.91 -14.92 6.72
C ILE A 74 -21.39 -14.78 5.25
N GLN A 75 -22.51 -15.43 4.92
CA GLN A 75 -23.12 -15.36 3.60
C GLN A 75 -23.63 -13.96 3.28
N ILE A 76 -24.22 -13.26 4.25
CA ILE A 76 -24.67 -11.87 4.10
C ILE A 76 -23.47 -10.94 3.86
N LEU A 77 -22.34 -11.15 4.57
CA LEU A 77 -21.12 -10.42 4.33
C LEU A 77 -20.64 -10.56 2.87
N PHE A 78 -20.57 -11.80 2.37
CA PHE A 78 -20.17 -12.04 0.98
C PHE A 78 -21.18 -11.47 -0.02
N MET A 79 -22.47 -11.49 0.28
CA MET A 79 -23.49 -10.86 -0.57
C MET A 79 -23.28 -9.35 -0.69
N ILE A 80 -23.00 -8.66 0.42
CA ILE A 80 -22.66 -7.24 0.43
C ILE A 80 -21.43 -6.97 -0.43
N CYS A 81 -20.37 -7.78 -0.29
CA CYS A 81 -19.17 -7.66 -1.12
C CYS A 81 -19.47 -7.83 -2.62
N VAL A 82 -20.35 -8.76 -2.99
CA VAL A 82 -20.77 -8.94 -4.38
C VAL A 82 -21.53 -7.71 -4.89
N ILE A 83 -22.49 -7.18 -4.11
CA ILE A 83 -23.26 -6.00 -4.46
C ILE A 83 -22.33 -4.79 -4.67
N LEU A 84 -21.39 -4.56 -3.75
CA LEU A 84 -20.40 -3.49 -3.88
C LEU A 84 -19.49 -3.69 -5.11
N GLY A 85 -19.09 -4.92 -5.40
CA GLY A 85 -18.30 -5.25 -6.59
C GLY A 85 -19.07 -4.98 -7.88
N VAL A 86 -20.33 -5.37 -7.96
CA VAL A 86 -21.22 -5.08 -9.13
C VAL A 86 -21.43 -3.58 -9.28
N LEU A 87 -21.71 -2.87 -8.18
CA LEU A 87 -21.87 -1.42 -8.20
C LEU A 87 -20.60 -0.72 -8.69
N SER A 88 -19.42 -1.13 -8.21
CA SER A 88 -18.12 -0.61 -8.67
C SER A 88 -17.93 -0.87 -10.17
N GLY A 89 -18.28 -2.08 -10.65
CA GLY A 89 -18.23 -2.42 -12.07
C GLY A 89 -19.14 -1.55 -12.91
N LEU A 90 -20.39 -1.32 -12.47
CA LEU A 90 -21.34 -0.44 -13.15
C LEU A 90 -20.83 1.01 -13.19
N LEU A 91 -20.30 1.52 -12.08
CA LEU A 91 -19.73 2.86 -12.03
C LEU A 91 -18.54 3.01 -12.98
N SER A 92 -17.74 1.95 -13.19
CA SER A 92 -16.62 2.00 -14.12
C SER A 92 -17.03 2.22 -15.58
N LEU A 93 -18.26 1.86 -15.96
CA LEU A 93 -18.80 2.08 -17.32
C LEU A 93 -19.04 3.57 -17.62
N PHE A 94 -19.20 4.40 -16.61
CA PHE A 94 -19.36 5.85 -16.77
C PHE A 94 -18.01 6.58 -16.91
N ILE A 95 -16.89 5.92 -16.68
CA ILE A 95 -15.57 6.51 -16.84
C ILE A 95 -15.21 6.53 -18.32
N LYS A 96 -15.30 7.70 -18.94
CA LYS A 96 -14.85 7.93 -20.31
C LYS A 96 -13.43 8.47 -20.30
N ILE A 97 -12.48 7.67 -20.76
CA ILE A 97 -11.08 8.08 -20.90
C ILE A 97 -10.73 8.09 -22.37
N ASP A 98 -10.31 9.23 -22.88
CA ASP A 98 -9.83 9.33 -24.26
C ASP A 98 -8.36 8.91 -24.32
N PHE A 99 -8.12 7.63 -24.61
CA PHE A 99 -6.77 7.08 -24.79
C PHE A 99 -6.10 7.46 -26.12
N LYS A 100 -6.79 8.15 -27.04
CA LYS A 100 -6.25 8.49 -28.36
C LYS A 100 -4.99 9.35 -28.32
N THR A 101 -4.85 10.16 -27.26
CA THR A 101 -3.67 11.00 -27.05
C THR A 101 -2.42 10.20 -26.63
N VAL A 102 -2.58 8.99 -26.13
CA VAL A 102 -1.50 8.16 -25.59
C VAL A 102 -1.03 7.11 -26.59
N ALA A 103 -1.93 6.62 -27.43
CA ALA A 103 -1.63 5.58 -28.43
C ALA A 103 -0.97 6.13 -29.73
N SER A 104 -0.95 7.45 -29.91
CA SER A 104 -0.52 8.09 -31.16
C SER A 104 0.93 8.57 -31.15
N LYS A 105 1.90 7.72 -30.89
CA LYS A 105 3.25 7.83 -31.47
C LYS A 105 4.05 6.55 -31.20
N ASN A 106 4.08 5.72 -32.24
CA ASN A 106 5.14 4.74 -32.51
C ASN A 106 5.37 3.64 -31.48
N ASP A 107 4.63 2.52 -31.61
CA ASP A 107 5.28 1.22 -31.43
C ASP A 107 4.53 0.11 -32.18
N THR A 108 4.47 0.23 -33.51
CA THR A 108 4.17 -0.90 -34.40
C THR A 108 5.44 -1.68 -34.80
N SER A 109 6.59 -1.29 -34.22
CA SER A 109 7.86 -1.98 -34.54
C SER A 109 8.32 -2.83 -33.34
N ASN A 110 8.29 -4.14 -33.53
CA ASN A 110 8.91 -5.15 -32.65
C ASN A 110 8.26 -5.40 -31.28
N ARG A 111 7.06 -5.91 -31.25
CA ARG A 111 6.66 -6.81 -30.16
C ARG A 111 7.49 -8.11 -30.29
N LYS A 112 8.78 -8.03 -29.95
CA LYS A 112 9.59 -9.22 -29.70
C LYS A 112 8.97 -10.00 -28.58
N ALA A 113 8.93 -11.32 -28.76
CA ALA A 113 8.43 -12.34 -27.86
C ALA A 113 8.61 -12.03 -26.37
N PHE A 114 7.74 -12.59 -25.56
CA PHE A 114 7.70 -12.67 -24.12
C PHE A 114 9.06 -12.38 -23.45
N SER A 115 9.31 -11.11 -23.12
CA SER A 115 10.52 -10.67 -22.42
C SER A 115 10.07 -10.05 -21.11
N LEU A 116 10.63 -10.47 -20.00
CA LEU A 116 10.38 -9.87 -18.66
C LEU A 116 10.52 -8.35 -18.65
N GLY A 117 11.37 -7.79 -19.52
CA GLY A 117 11.52 -6.36 -19.72
C GLY A 117 10.27 -5.64 -20.25
N ASN A 118 9.29 -6.37 -20.77
CA ASN A 118 8.02 -5.82 -21.25
C ASN A 118 6.96 -5.70 -20.13
N PHE A 119 7.23 -6.27 -18.94
CA PHE A 119 6.30 -6.29 -17.80
C PHE A 119 6.72 -5.39 -16.65
N ILE A 120 7.94 -4.87 -16.67
CA ILE A 120 8.53 -4.08 -15.59
C ILE A 120 9.12 -2.79 -16.18
N ALA A 121 8.77 -1.65 -15.59
CA ALA A 121 9.40 -0.37 -15.88
C ALA A 121 10.77 -0.31 -15.18
N LYS A 122 11.86 -0.39 -15.92
CA LYS A 122 13.22 -0.39 -15.35
C LYS A 122 13.49 0.86 -14.52
N GLU A 123 12.95 1.97 -14.93
CA GLU A 123 13.06 3.28 -14.28
C GLU A 123 12.41 3.29 -12.88
N ALA A 124 11.36 2.47 -12.67
CA ALA A 124 10.62 2.36 -11.43
C ALA A 124 11.17 1.28 -10.46
N ILE A 125 12.07 0.39 -10.92
CA ILE A 125 12.62 -0.72 -10.10
C ILE A 125 13.24 -0.20 -8.79
N PRO A 126 14.08 0.85 -8.78
CA PRO A 126 14.71 1.31 -7.54
C PRO A 126 13.68 1.73 -6.49
N VAL A 127 12.63 2.42 -6.92
CA VAL A 127 11.52 2.85 -6.04
C VAL A 127 10.67 1.66 -5.57
N ALA A 128 10.47 0.68 -6.44
CA ALA A 128 9.75 -0.55 -6.10
C ALA A 128 10.51 -1.39 -5.04
N ILE A 129 11.85 -1.41 -5.07
CA ILE A 129 12.67 -2.06 -4.04
C ILE A 129 12.51 -1.34 -2.69
N VAL A 130 12.55 -0.02 -2.67
CA VAL A 130 12.27 0.77 -1.47
C VAL A 130 10.88 0.46 -0.95
N MET A 131 9.86 0.42 -1.82
CA MET A 131 8.49 0.11 -1.43
C MET A 131 8.32 -1.33 -0.94
N MET A 132 9.06 -2.28 -1.48
CA MET A 132 9.08 -3.67 -1.01
C MET A 132 9.56 -3.73 0.46
N LEU A 133 10.65 -3.06 0.79
CA LEU A 133 11.16 -3.01 2.17
C LEU A 133 10.19 -2.32 3.13
N ILE A 134 9.57 -1.19 2.71
CA ILE A 134 8.51 -0.53 3.46
C ILE A 134 7.31 -1.49 3.63
N GLY A 135 6.96 -2.26 2.60
CA GLY A 135 5.91 -3.27 2.63
C GLY A 135 6.17 -4.36 3.68
N VAL A 136 7.42 -4.83 3.82
CA VAL A 136 7.81 -5.79 4.88
C VAL A 136 7.57 -5.19 6.28
N THR A 137 7.94 -3.92 6.50
CA THR A 137 7.69 -3.28 7.81
C THR A 137 6.20 -3.18 8.12
N TYR A 138 5.38 -2.82 7.14
CA TYR A 138 3.93 -2.73 7.31
C TYR A 138 3.28 -4.10 7.53
N ALA A 139 3.77 -5.14 6.85
CA ALA A 139 3.32 -6.51 7.02
C ALA A 139 3.50 -7.01 8.46
N ALA A 140 4.55 -6.57 9.16
CA ALA A 140 4.76 -6.88 10.58
C ALA A 140 3.62 -6.38 11.46
N ILE A 141 3.08 -5.18 11.17
CA ILE A 141 1.93 -4.64 11.90
C ILE A 141 0.66 -5.40 11.54
N LEU A 142 0.38 -5.60 10.24
CA LEU A 142 -0.83 -6.28 9.79
C LEU A 142 -0.97 -7.69 10.39
N THR A 143 0.16 -8.38 10.57
CA THR A 143 0.16 -9.78 10.99
C THR A 143 0.30 -9.95 12.50
N TYR A 144 1.15 -9.17 13.14
CA TYR A 144 1.58 -9.44 14.52
C TYR A 144 1.04 -8.45 15.56
N LEU A 145 0.36 -7.36 15.16
CA LEU A 145 -0.18 -6.38 16.11
C LEU A 145 -1.16 -7.01 17.10
N GLN A 146 -2.03 -7.90 16.63
CA GLN A 146 -3.00 -8.57 17.51
C GLN A 146 -2.32 -9.48 18.53
N ALA A 147 -1.34 -10.28 18.08
CA ALA A 147 -0.59 -11.16 18.97
C ALA A 147 0.23 -10.36 20.01
N PHE A 148 0.87 -9.28 19.58
CA PHE A 148 1.55 -8.34 20.46
C PHE A 148 0.61 -7.72 21.50
N ALA A 149 -0.58 -7.30 21.07
CA ALA A 149 -1.57 -6.69 21.96
C ALA A 149 -2.10 -7.68 23.00
N VAL A 150 -2.25 -8.96 22.66
CA VAL A 150 -2.61 -10.02 23.60
C VAL A 150 -1.47 -10.22 24.61
N GLU A 151 -0.23 -10.31 24.19
CA GLU A 151 0.95 -10.47 25.06
C GLU A 151 1.07 -9.32 26.07
N ARG A 152 0.72 -8.09 25.65
CA ARG A 152 0.83 -6.88 26.46
C ARG A 152 -0.46 -6.47 27.20
N ASN A 153 -1.55 -7.22 27.06
CA ASN A 153 -2.88 -6.87 27.58
C ASN A 153 -3.42 -5.53 27.03
N LEU A 154 -3.10 -5.21 25.77
CA LEU A 154 -3.47 -3.97 25.08
C LEU A 154 -4.52 -4.17 23.97
N VAL A 155 -5.31 -5.25 24.02
CA VAL A 155 -6.25 -5.64 22.96
C VAL A 155 -7.24 -4.54 22.62
N THR A 156 -7.77 -3.84 23.64
CA THR A 156 -8.70 -2.73 23.44
C THR A 156 -8.05 -1.57 22.67
N ALA A 157 -6.83 -1.19 23.02
CA ALA A 157 -6.11 -0.13 22.32
C ALA A 157 -5.76 -0.54 20.88
N ALA A 158 -5.36 -1.80 20.66
CA ALA A 158 -5.06 -2.33 19.33
C ALA A 158 -6.28 -2.31 18.39
N SER A 159 -7.48 -2.48 18.93
CA SER A 159 -8.72 -2.37 18.13
C SER A 159 -8.92 -0.97 17.53
N TYR A 160 -8.44 0.07 18.22
CA TYR A 160 -8.51 1.46 17.74
C TYR A 160 -7.28 1.87 16.91
N PHE A 161 -6.19 1.12 16.93
CA PHE A 161 -4.94 1.46 16.27
C PHE A 161 -5.13 1.85 14.79
N PHE A 162 -5.85 1.02 14.02
CA PHE A 162 -6.08 1.27 12.60
C PHE A 162 -7.01 2.46 12.34
N ILE A 163 -7.87 2.84 13.29
CA ILE A 163 -8.69 4.05 13.18
C ILE A 163 -7.79 5.29 13.28
N PHE A 164 -6.91 5.34 14.29
CA PHE A 164 -5.94 6.43 14.43
C PHE A 164 -4.97 6.52 13.24
N TYR A 165 -4.50 5.38 12.76
CA TYR A 165 -3.74 5.28 11.51
C TYR A 165 -4.49 5.87 10.31
N ALA A 166 -5.75 5.48 10.12
CA ALA A 166 -6.55 5.93 8.98
C ALA A 166 -6.84 7.42 9.04
N VAL A 167 -7.20 7.96 10.22
CA VAL A 167 -7.45 9.40 10.42
C VAL A 167 -6.20 10.21 10.14
N ALA A 168 -5.06 9.82 10.70
CA ALA A 168 -3.79 10.50 10.45
C ALA A 168 -3.40 10.48 8.96
N SER A 169 -3.57 9.35 8.30
CA SER A 169 -3.32 9.19 6.87
C SER A 169 -4.29 10.04 6.02
N LEU A 170 -5.58 10.06 6.37
CA LEU A 170 -6.61 10.85 5.69
C LEU A 170 -6.28 12.35 5.69
N VAL A 171 -5.83 12.86 6.84
CA VAL A 171 -5.51 14.29 7.00
C VAL A 171 -4.21 14.65 6.29
N THR A 172 -3.19 13.79 6.39
CA THR A 172 -1.84 14.16 5.94
C THR A 172 -1.58 13.90 4.46
N ARG A 173 -2.23 12.92 3.82
CA ARG A 173 -1.99 12.58 2.41
C ARG A 173 -2.28 13.70 1.41
N PRO A 174 -3.39 14.44 1.48
CA PRO A 174 -3.63 15.54 0.55
C PRO A 174 -2.57 16.64 0.68
N ILE A 175 -2.16 16.92 1.93
CA ILE A 175 -1.13 17.91 2.24
C ILE A 175 0.23 17.46 1.68
N ALA A 176 0.60 16.21 1.93
CA ALA A 176 1.84 15.62 1.46
C ALA A 176 1.90 15.60 -0.08
N GLY A 177 0.81 15.24 -0.76
CA GLY A 177 0.74 15.22 -2.22
C GLY A 177 0.98 16.60 -2.83
N ARG A 178 0.34 17.64 -2.29
CA ARG A 178 0.56 19.05 -2.71
C ARG A 178 1.99 19.48 -2.46
N LEU A 179 2.49 19.20 -1.26
CA LEU A 179 3.85 19.60 -0.87
C LEU A 179 4.93 18.95 -1.76
N MET A 180 4.69 17.72 -2.23
CA MET A 180 5.56 17.05 -3.21
C MET A 180 5.51 17.70 -4.59
N ASP A 181 4.36 18.22 -5.00
CA ASP A 181 4.22 18.87 -6.30
C ASP A 181 4.74 20.32 -6.26
N ASP A 182 4.55 21.03 -5.14
CA ASP A 182 4.95 22.43 -4.98
C ASP A 182 6.47 22.59 -4.69
N LYS A 183 7.08 21.60 -4.03
CA LYS A 183 8.50 21.69 -3.64
C LYS A 183 9.32 20.57 -4.29
N ASN A 184 9.39 19.42 -3.63
CA ASN A 184 10.03 18.20 -4.14
C ASN A 184 9.63 16.98 -3.29
N GLU A 185 9.95 15.78 -3.77
CA GLU A 185 9.60 14.53 -3.10
C GLU A 185 10.25 14.40 -1.71
N ASN A 186 11.48 14.86 -1.56
CA ASN A 186 12.26 14.71 -0.33
C ASN A 186 11.64 15.41 0.87
N VAL A 187 10.94 16.54 0.65
CA VAL A 187 10.26 17.30 1.71
C VAL A 187 9.18 16.47 2.42
N VAL A 188 8.60 15.49 1.72
CA VAL A 188 7.60 14.59 2.28
C VAL A 188 8.22 13.25 2.69
N VAL A 189 9.08 12.68 1.86
CA VAL A 189 9.59 11.32 2.05
C VAL A 189 10.48 11.21 3.30
N TYR A 190 11.38 12.17 3.55
CA TYR A 190 12.24 12.12 4.75
C TYR A 190 11.45 12.20 6.06
N PRO A 191 10.55 13.20 6.25
CA PRO A 191 9.70 13.20 7.44
C PRO A 191 8.85 11.95 7.58
N ALA A 192 8.30 11.43 6.48
CA ALA A 192 7.49 10.22 6.51
C ALA A 192 8.30 9.00 6.97
N PHE A 193 9.57 8.84 6.54
CA PHE A 193 10.45 7.80 7.09
C PHE A 193 10.73 7.99 8.58
N ILE A 194 10.94 9.23 9.04
CA ILE A 194 11.15 9.52 10.46
C ILE A 194 9.92 9.08 11.26
N PHE A 195 8.71 9.42 10.82
CA PHE A 195 7.47 8.99 11.49
C PHE A 195 7.27 7.48 11.43
N LEU A 196 7.65 6.81 10.34
CA LEU A 196 7.65 5.34 10.26
C LEU A 196 8.57 4.72 11.32
N ILE A 197 9.80 5.20 11.43
CA ILE A 197 10.81 4.71 12.40
C ILE A 197 10.33 4.98 13.82
N ILE A 198 9.81 6.18 14.11
CA ILE A 198 9.24 6.55 15.41
C ILE A 198 8.08 5.61 15.77
N SER A 199 7.18 5.31 14.84
CA SER A 199 6.08 4.38 15.07
C SER A 199 6.58 3.01 15.54
N PHE A 200 7.56 2.43 14.85
CA PHE A 200 8.13 1.14 15.25
C PHE A 200 8.91 1.20 16.55
N ALA A 201 9.64 2.29 16.81
CA ALA A 201 10.31 2.50 18.10
C ALA A 201 9.30 2.60 19.24
N MET A 202 8.18 3.31 19.04
CA MET A 202 7.09 3.38 20.02
C MET A 202 6.45 2.01 20.25
N LEU A 203 6.23 1.20 19.23
CA LEU A 203 5.72 -0.17 19.35
C LEU A 203 6.69 -1.06 20.14
N MET A 204 8.00 -0.92 19.93
CA MET A 204 9.02 -1.66 20.67
C MET A 204 8.92 -1.39 22.18
N PHE A 205 8.65 -0.15 22.59
CA PHE A 205 8.56 0.29 23.97
C PHE A 205 7.12 0.48 24.48
N SER A 206 6.11 -0.05 23.78
CA SER A 206 4.71 0.13 24.13
C SER A 206 4.33 -0.76 25.31
N PHE A 207 4.18 -0.15 26.48
CA PHE A 207 3.64 -0.76 27.69
C PHE A 207 2.26 -0.18 28.07
N ASP A 208 1.79 0.85 27.33
CA ASP A 208 0.54 1.55 27.60
C ASP A 208 -0.27 1.72 26.30
N GLY A 209 -1.59 1.68 26.43
CA GLY A 209 -2.52 1.81 25.32
C GLY A 209 -2.40 3.15 24.57
N TRP A 210 -2.10 4.24 25.26
CA TRP A 210 -1.91 5.55 24.63
C TRP A 210 -0.69 5.58 23.73
N VAL A 211 0.42 4.96 24.14
CA VAL A 211 1.62 4.85 23.32
C VAL A 211 1.32 4.07 22.05
N LEU A 212 0.52 3.00 22.15
CA LEU A 212 0.09 2.22 20.99
C LEU A 212 -0.74 3.07 20.00
N LEU A 213 -1.67 3.88 20.50
CA LEU A 213 -2.51 4.74 19.65
C LEU A 213 -1.70 5.84 18.96
N ILE A 214 -0.76 6.46 19.68
CA ILE A 214 0.15 7.47 19.09
C ILE A 214 1.07 6.83 18.05
N ALA A 215 1.53 5.58 18.28
CA ALA A 215 2.26 4.82 17.28
C ALA A 215 1.42 4.60 16.02
N GLY A 216 0.10 4.38 16.15
CA GLY A 216 -0.84 4.32 15.03
C GLY A 216 -0.91 5.63 14.23
N ILE A 217 -0.96 6.78 14.90
CA ILE A 217 -0.90 8.10 14.27
C ILE A 217 0.43 8.26 13.51
N ALA A 218 1.55 7.96 14.16
CA ALA A 218 2.87 8.05 13.54
C ALA A 218 2.98 7.14 12.32
N LEU A 219 2.41 5.92 12.37
CA LEU A 219 2.33 5.02 11.21
C LEU A 219 1.51 5.63 10.08
N GLY A 220 0.38 6.26 10.39
CA GLY A 220 -0.48 6.92 9.39
C GLY A 220 0.24 8.03 8.65
N ILE A 221 1.00 8.85 9.38
CA ILE A 221 1.84 9.90 8.80
C ILE A 221 3.03 9.28 8.03
N GLY A 222 3.67 8.25 8.59
CA GLY A 222 4.83 7.57 7.99
C GLY A 222 4.45 6.72 6.79
N TYR A 223 3.98 5.51 7.03
CA TYR A 223 3.64 4.55 5.98
C TYR A 223 2.56 5.09 5.02
N GLY A 224 1.54 5.79 5.58
CA GLY A 224 0.47 6.38 4.79
C GLY A 224 1.00 7.26 3.66
N ASN A 225 1.90 8.19 3.97
CA ASN A 225 2.48 9.09 2.98
C ASN A 225 3.57 8.41 2.14
N LEU A 226 4.41 7.52 2.72
CA LEU A 226 5.43 6.79 1.95
C LEU A 226 4.81 5.97 0.82
N SER A 227 3.72 5.24 1.07
CA SER A 227 3.10 4.42 0.04
C SER A 227 2.61 5.24 -1.15
N SER A 228 1.95 6.38 -0.92
CA SER A 228 1.49 7.26 -2.00
C SER A 228 2.64 8.00 -2.68
N SER A 229 3.66 8.42 -1.92
CA SER A 229 4.84 9.10 -2.46
C SER A 229 5.66 8.17 -3.35
N MET A 230 5.90 6.92 -2.94
CA MET A 230 6.63 5.95 -3.78
C MET A 230 5.86 5.64 -5.07
N GLN A 231 4.53 5.53 -5.02
CA GLN A 231 3.72 5.38 -6.22
C GLN A 231 3.84 6.59 -7.14
N ALA A 232 3.76 7.80 -6.61
CA ALA A 232 3.90 9.03 -7.37
C ALA A 232 5.29 9.15 -8.01
N ILE A 233 6.36 8.83 -7.26
CA ILE A 233 7.74 8.83 -7.77
C ILE A 233 7.90 7.79 -8.88
N ALA A 234 7.41 6.56 -8.70
CA ALA A 234 7.48 5.52 -9.73
C ALA A 234 6.86 5.96 -11.06
N ILE A 235 5.76 6.72 -10.99
CA ILE A 235 5.09 7.29 -12.16
C ILE A 235 5.90 8.48 -12.71
N LYS A 236 6.38 9.40 -11.86
CA LYS A 236 7.15 10.57 -12.30
C LYS A 236 8.47 10.22 -12.98
N VAL A 237 9.18 9.19 -12.52
CA VAL A 237 10.46 8.75 -13.13
C VAL A 237 10.26 7.98 -14.44
N SER A 238 9.04 7.61 -14.78
CA SER A 238 8.71 6.81 -15.94
C SER A 238 8.10 7.65 -17.07
N PRO A 239 8.39 7.36 -18.36
CA PRO A 239 7.73 8.00 -19.48
C PRO A 239 6.21 7.83 -19.41
N SER A 240 5.44 8.81 -19.90
CA SER A 240 3.98 8.76 -19.90
C SER A 240 3.40 7.51 -20.59
N THR A 241 4.08 7.02 -21.64
CA THR A 241 3.72 5.77 -22.34
C THR A 241 3.86 4.52 -21.48
N LYS A 242 4.58 4.59 -20.35
CA LYS A 242 4.86 3.46 -19.44
C LYS A 242 4.18 3.58 -18.08
N TYR A 243 3.24 4.49 -17.87
CA TYR A 243 2.59 4.66 -16.56
C TYR A 243 1.95 3.38 -16.02
N GLY A 244 1.35 2.56 -16.89
CA GLY A 244 0.82 1.26 -16.50
C GLY A 244 1.90 0.29 -15.99
N LEU A 245 3.05 0.24 -16.67
CA LEU A 245 4.19 -0.58 -16.25
C LEU A 245 4.82 -0.05 -14.96
N ALA A 246 4.93 1.27 -14.79
CA ALA A 246 5.43 1.89 -13.57
C ALA A 246 4.54 1.58 -12.37
N THR A 247 3.21 1.70 -12.54
CA THR A 247 2.22 1.36 -11.52
C THR A 247 2.29 -0.14 -11.17
N SER A 248 2.37 -1.02 -12.18
CA SER A 248 2.52 -2.45 -11.97
C SER A 248 3.82 -2.79 -11.22
N THR A 249 4.94 -2.17 -11.60
CA THR A 249 6.25 -2.39 -10.95
C THR A 249 6.22 -1.96 -9.48
N TYR A 250 5.58 -0.83 -9.19
CA TYR A 250 5.35 -0.37 -7.82
C TYR A 250 4.55 -1.38 -7.00
N PHE A 251 3.41 -1.86 -7.52
CA PHE A 251 2.57 -2.83 -6.82
C PHE A 251 3.26 -4.18 -6.64
N ILE A 252 4.05 -4.65 -7.62
CA ILE A 252 4.87 -5.86 -7.47
C ILE A 252 5.80 -5.72 -6.25
N GLY A 253 6.49 -4.59 -6.10
CA GLY A 253 7.33 -4.34 -4.92
C GLY A 253 6.53 -4.37 -3.62
N LEU A 254 5.43 -3.63 -3.57
CA LEU A 254 4.54 -3.58 -2.40
C LEU A 254 4.01 -4.97 -2.02
N ASP A 255 3.47 -5.71 -2.99
CA ASP A 255 2.83 -7.01 -2.78
C ASP A 255 3.83 -8.10 -2.38
N ILE A 256 5.05 -8.07 -2.93
CA ILE A 256 6.14 -8.94 -2.47
C ILE A 256 6.46 -8.64 -1.00
N GLY A 257 6.59 -7.36 -0.62
CA GLY A 257 6.87 -6.97 0.76
C GLY A 257 5.77 -7.41 1.72
N ILE A 258 4.51 -7.13 1.41
CA ILE A 258 3.36 -7.48 2.26
C ILE A 258 3.08 -8.98 2.25
N GLY A 259 3.20 -9.64 1.10
CA GLY A 259 2.84 -11.05 0.95
C GLY A 259 3.88 -12.00 1.55
N PHE A 260 5.17 -11.78 1.27
CA PHE A 260 6.24 -12.62 1.79
C PHE A 260 6.76 -12.18 3.16
N GLY A 261 6.58 -10.90 3.52
CA GLY A 261 7.00 -10.35 4.81
C GLY A 261 6.59 -11.20 6.01
N PRO A 262 5.31 -11.52 6.19
CA PRO A 262 4.84 -12.32 7.31
C PRO A 262 5.49 -13.70 7.39
N SER A 263 5.62 -14.39 6.27
CA SER A 263 6.24 -15.71 6.21
C SER A 263 7.72 -15.67 6.59
N PHE A 264 8.44 -14.66 6.10
CA PHE A 264 9.85 -14.45 6.45
C PHE A 264 10.02 -14.08 7.93
N LEU A 265 9.23 -13.14 8.43
CA LEU A 265 9.26 -12.73 9.83
C LEU A 265 8.82 -13.84 10.77
N GLY A 266 7.87 -14.68 10.35
CA GLY A 266 7.37 -15.83 11.11
C GLY A 266 8.44 -16.84 11.46
N LEU A 267 9.50 -16.97 10.66
CA LEU A 267 10.64 -17.85 10.96
C LEU A 267 11.37 -17.44 12.25
N PHE A 268 11.27 -16.18 12.63
CA PHE A 268 11.99 -15.62 13.78
C PHE A 268 11.10 -15.42 15.01
N THR A 269 9.77 -15.45 14.88
CA THR A 269 8.84 -15.13 15.99
C THR A 269 8.92 -16.11 17.19
N HIS A 270 9.47 -17.31 17.00
CA HIS A 270 9.74 -18.24 18.10
C HIS A 270 11.07 -17.98 18.81
N MET A 271 11.95 -17.13 18.24
CA MET A 271 13.27 -16.79 18.80
C MET A 271 13.31 -15.39 19.44
N ILE A 272 12.40 -14.51 19.04
CA ILE A 272 12.38 -13.09 19.45
C ILE A 272 10.98 -12.70 19.92
N THR A 273 10.90 -11.74 20.84
CA THR A 273 9.63 -11.14 21.26
C THR A 273 9.07 -10.21 20.19
N TYR A 274 7.75 -9.98 20.20
CA TYR A 274 7.14 -9.00 19.27
C TYR A 274 7.71 -7.59 19.43
N SER A 275 8.08 -7.18 20.66
CA SER A 275 8.78 -5.91 20.89
C SER A 275 10.12 -5.83 20.14
N GLN A 276 10.92 -6.91 20.19
CA GLN A 276 12.19 -7.00 19.45
C GLN A 276 11.93 -7.01 17.93
N LEU A 277 10.87 -7.67 17.47
CA LEU A 277 10.46 -7.66 16.08
C LEU A 277 10.21 -6.23 15.59
N TYR A 278 9.48 -5.42 16.35
CA TYR A 278 9.25 -4.00 16.00
C TYR A 278 10.54 -3.17 16.04
N GLY A 279 11.45 -3.47 16.98
CA GLY A 279 12.79 -2.86 16.98
C GLY A 279 13.58 -3.16 15.69
N ILE A 280 13.54 -4.41 15.22
CA ILE A 280 14.13 -4.81 13.93
C ILE A 280 13.48 -4.05 12.77
N MET A 281 12.15 -3.85 12.80
CA MET A 281 11.44 -3.07 11.77
C MET A 281 11.83 -1.58 11.78
N ALA A 282 12.10 -1.01 12.96
CA ALA A 282 12.66 0.35 13.04
C ALA A 282 14.04 0.45 12.38
N ILE A 283 14.92 -0.53 12.62
CA ILE A 283 16.24 -0.61 11.98
C ILE A 283 16.08 -0.78 10.47
N LEU A 284 15.19 -1.66 10.02
CA LEU A 284 14.88 -1.83 8.59
C LEU A 284 14.37 -0.53 7.97
N GLY A 285 13.58 0.26 8.70
CA GLY A 285 13.16 1.60 8.29
C GLY A 285 14.33 2.55 8.06
N ILE A 286 15.32 2.55 8.97
CA ILE A 286 16.55 3.35 8.82
C ILE A 286 17.37 2.90 7.61
N ILE A 287 17.56 1.60 7.43
CA ILE A 287 18.26 1.04 6.26
C ILE A 287 17.54 1.43 4.96
N THR A 288 16.21 1.34 4.96
CA THR A 288 15.39 1.68 3.79
C THR A 288 15.46 3.17 3.46
N LEU A 289 15.49 4.05 4.47
CA LEU A 289 15.74 5.48 4.30
C LEU A 289 17.10 5.74 3.63
N PHE A 290 18.15 5.05 4.07
CA PHE A 290 19.47 5.17 3.45
C PHE A 290 19.47 4.68 2.00
N ILE A 291 18.82 3.55 1.72
CA ILE A 291 18.65 3.04 0.36
C ILE A 291 17.91 4.07 -0.51
N TYR A 292 16.81 4.65 -0.01
CA TYR A 292 16.08 5.71 -0.71
C TYR A 292 16.99 6.90 -1.03
N PHE A 293 17.78 7.37 -0.05
CA PHE A 293 18.73 8.47 -0.27
C PHE A 293 19.71 8.16 -1.41
N VAL A 294 20.31 6.98 -1.42
CA VAL A 294 21.29 6.59 -2.44
C VAL A 294 20.67 6.45 -3.82
N VAL A 295 19.47 5.86 -3.90
CA VAL A 295 18.84 5.45 -5.15
C VAL A 295 18.10 6.61 -5.82
N HIS A 296 17.45 7.46 -5.05
CA HIS A 296 16.59 8.53 -5.58
C HIS A 296 16.84 9.87 -4.89
N GLY A 297 16.86 9.93 -3.57
CA GLY A 297 16.81 11.17 -2.79
C GLY A 297 17.90 12.17 -3.12
N ARG A 298 19.15 11.70 -3.35
CA ARG A 298 20.30 12.56 -3.69
C ARG A 298 20.22 13.20 -5.08
N ASN A 299 19.40 12.62 -5.97
CA ASN A 299 19.27 13.06 -7.36
C ASN A 299 18.08 14.00 -7.58
N VAL A 300 17.25 14.21 -6.56
CA VAL A 300 16.12 15.13 -6.60
C VAL A 300 16.66 16.56 -6.64
N LYS A 301 16.47 17.23 -7.78
CA LYS A 301 16.86 18.64 -7.93
C LYS A 301 15.96 19.51 -7.07
N HIS A 302 16.55 20.44 -6.35
CA HIS A 302 15.81 21.56 -5.74
C HIS A 302 15.24 22.41 -6.89
N GLN A 303 13.91 22.36 -7.06
CA GLN A 303 13.20 23.29 -7.94
C GLN A 303 12.93 24.59 -7.20
#